data_0b8420ca3856ea1dc4bb5408d2c0454b
#
_entry.id   0b8420ca3856ea1dc4bb5408d2c0454b
#
_cell.length_a   1.000
_cell.length_b   1.000
_cell.length_c   1.000
_cell.angle_alpha   90.00
_cell.angle_beta   90.00
_cell.angle_gamma   90.00
#
_symmetry.space_group_name_H-M   'P 1'
#
loop_
_entity.id
_entity.type
_entity.pdbx_description
1 polymer ?
#
loop_
_entity_poly.entity_id
_entity_poly.type
_entity_poly.pdbx_seq_one_letter_code
_entity_poly.pdbx_strand_id
1 'polypeptide(L)'
;CLVVSVAFIGETVRGVSFLRFGVIVPCLGTVLLLFASSRSGLISRALAAPVPVFFGKISYSLYLFHWPVIILYKLYRNHQVLNPGEGLALFAASALCAFACYHLIEQPARKSTLPSPIVIAMGLSAIVTGMTVFNNLEPLHHASWRITKYAEQQNEPPPWYPQNCRNKGKGGIIYYECINYPDAAAPVLALVGDSHAPHYLQGTVAWAAQRGYNVNFLSVAGCPMLLGEISYESRIDSTQNAPCNRALPFFTKAIAANPKVQLVLVAQRFDLLFNGIGFANTDRVIFFRDAQGDIIPDHQAYYRKQLGFTVDTLQNNGKQVILLKQVPLLGSISDCDWEPRLKRLFNTKRACEYDQRFIAKWQQPSMDFVDEFARAHQLEMIDPLPFFSSPLVDGINLYQNTDHLNSYGFHHMIPFVVQALDDIIKTSATSPEQPYPK
;
A
#
# COMPACT_ATOMS: atom_id res chain seq x y z
N CYS A 1 -12.72 -16.85 -29.18
CA CYS A 1 -12.19 -17.10 -27.82
C CYS A 1 -10.99 -16.17 -27.47
N LEU A 2 -9.92 -16.12 -28.29
CA LEU A 2 -8.76 -15.25 -27.99
C LEU A 2 -9.13 -13.76 -27.97
N VAL A 3 -9.91 -13.26 -28.91
CA VAL A 3 -10.40 -11.87 -28.93
C VAL A 3 -11.31 -11.57 -27.75
N VAL A 4 -12.17 -12.55 -27.38
CA VAL A 4 -13.04 -12.45 -26.21
C VAL A 4 -12.22 -12.47 -24.93
N SER A 5 -11.15 -13.29 -24.82
CA SER A 5 -10.27 -13.28 -23.65
C SER A 5 -9.57 -11.94 -23.48
N VAL A 6 -9.06 -11.33 -24.56
CA VAL A 6 -8.40 -10.02 -24.51
C VAL A 6 -9.39 -8.91 -24.17
N ALA A 7 -10.64 -8.99 -24.63
CA ALA A 7 -11.68 -7.98 -24.39
C ALA A 7 -12.34 -8.10 -23.00
N PHE A 8 -12.48 -9.31 -22.46
CA PHE A 8 -13.18 -9.56 -21.20
C PHE A 8 -12.25 -9.84 -20.00
N ILE A 9 -10.96 -10.12 -20.23
CA ILE A 9 -9.96 -10.34 -19.16
C ILE A 9 -9.21 -9.03 -18.84
N GLY A 10 -9.66 -7.91 -19.40
CA GLY A 10 -9.21 -6.59 -18.95
C GLY A 10 -9.64 -6.35 -17.50
N GLU A 11 -8.69 -5.96 -16.67
CA GLU A 11 -8.76 -5.37 -15.32
C GLU A 11 -9.74 -5.92 -14.25
N THR A 12 -10.84 -6.59 -14.62
CA THR A 12 -11.90 -7.01 -13.69
C THR A 12 -11.67 -8.37 -13.02
N VAL A 13 -10.65 -9.14 -13.41
CA VAL A 13 -10.37 -10.47 -12.85
C VAL A 13 -9.01 -10.50 -12.18
N ARG A 14 -8.85 -9.70 -11.15
CA ARG A 14 -7.70 -9.79 -10.22
C ARG A 14 -8.11 -10.69 -9.05
N GLY A 15 -7.72 -11.95 -9.09
CA GLY A 15 -7.98 -12.89 -8.00
C GLY A 15 -7.70 -14.34 -8.41
N VAL A 16 -7.84 -15.26 -7.46
CA VAL A 16 -7.65 -16.71 -7.63
C VAL A 16 -8.51 -17.28 -8.78
N SER A 17 -9.63 -16.64 -9.08
CA SER A 17 -10.52 -16.99 -10.21
C SER A 17 -9.86 -16.81 -11.58
N PHE A 18 -8.96 -15.81 -11.75
CA PHE A 18 -8.22 -15.62 -12.99
C PHE A 18 -7.28 -16.79 -13.27
N LEU A 19 -6.54 -17.25 -12.27
CA LEU A 19 -5.64 -18.40 -12.40
C LEU A 19 -6.40 -19.72 -12.68
N ARG A 20 -7.62 -19.86 -12.18
CA ARG A 20 -8.42 -21.09 -12.38
C ARG A 20 -9.18 -21.13 -13.72
N PHE A 21 -9.75 -20.03 -14.15
CA PHE A 21 -10.64 -19.99 -15.31
C PHE A 21 -10.16 -19.08 -16.46
N GLY A 22 -9.50 -17.97 -16.15
CA GLY A 22 -9.04 -17.02 -17.16
C GLY A 22 -7.96 -17.57 -18.11
N VAL A 23 -7.16 -18.53 -17.65
CA VAL A 23 -6.12 -19.18 -18.46
C VAL A 23 -6.69 -20.30 -19.33
N ILE A 24 -7.77 -20.97 -18.91
CA ILE A 24 -8.36 -22.09 -19.66
C ILE A 24 -8.91 -21.63 -21.00
N VAL A 25 -9.57 -20.48 -21.05
CA VAL A 25 -10.21 -19.96 -22.27
C VAL A 25 -9.21 -19.70 -23.40
N PRO A 26 -8.11 -18.95 -23.20
CA PRO A 26 -7.09 -18.78 -24.24
C PRO A 26 -6.36 -20.07 -24.60
N CYS A 27 -6.12 -20.99 -23.65
CA CYS A 27 -5.51 -22.28 -23.93
C CYS A 27 -6.40 -23.13 -24.83
N LEU A 28 -7.70 -23.28 -24.52
CA LEU A 28 -8.67 -23.98 -25.36
C LEU A 28 -8.80 -23.32 -26.73
N GLY A 29 -8.84 -21.99 -26.80
CA GLY A 29 -8.85 -21.24 -28.04
C GLY A 29 -7.63 -21.55 -28.91
N THR A 30 -6.45 -21.65 -28.32
CA THR A 30 -5.22 -22.02 -29.04
C THR A 30 -5.27 -23.46 -29.54
N VAL A 31 -5.70 -24.39 -28.71
CA VAL A 31 -5.86 -25.81 -29.12
C VAL A 31 -6.83 -25.93 -30.30
N LEU A 32 -7.99 -25.25 -30.24
CA LEU A 32 -8.96 -25.24 -31.33
C LEU A 32 -8.41 -24.63 -32.62
N LEU A 33 -7.62 -23.55 -32.51
CA LEU A 33 -6.94 -22.95 -33.67
C LEU A 33 -5.90 -23.89 -34.29
N LEU A 34 -5.12 -24.58 -33.48
CA LEU A 34 -4.16 -25.59 -33.97
C LEU A 34 -4.88 -26.75 -34.70
N PHE A 35 -5.99 -27.20 -34.12
CA PHE A 35 -6.83 -28.26 -34.76
C PHE A 35 -7.47 -27.78 -36.06
N ALA A 36 -7.99 -26.55 -36.10
CA ALA A 36 -8.59 -25.98 -37.30
C ALA A 36 -7.56 -25.67 -38.39
N SER A 37 -6.31 -25.33 -38.00
CA SER A 37 -5.24 -25.05 -38.96
C SER A 37 -4.67 -26.28 -39.65
N SER A 38 -4.93 -27.49 -39.11
CA SER A 38 -4.52 -28.75 -39.75
C SER A 38 -5.35 -29.09 -41.01
N ARG A 39 -6.49 -28.40 -41.22
CA ARG A 39 -7.33 -28.56 -42.40
C ARG A 39 -7.21 -27.39 -43.36
N SER A 40 -7.22 -27.61 -44.64
CA SER A 40 -7.23 -26.56 -45.67
C SER A 40 -8.53 -25.74 -45.55
N GLY A 41 -8.40 -24.46 -45.11
CA GLY A 41 -9.54 -23.57 -44.89
C GLY A 41 -9.14 -22.10 -44.75
N LEU A 42 -10.10 -21.22 -44.56
CA LEU A 42 -9.88 -19.77 -44.40
C LEU A 42 -8.97 -19.48 -43.21
N ILE A 43 -9.11 -20.18 -42.09
CA ILE A 43 -8.29 -20.03 -40.88
C ILE A 43 -6.83 -20.37 -41.18
N SER A 44 -6.59 -21.50 -41.86
CA SER A 44 -5.24 -21.91 -42.25
C SER A 44 -4.57 -20.88 -43.17
N ARG A 45 -5.33 -20.34 -44.15
CA ARG A 45 -4.82 -19.27 -45.04
C ARG A 45 -4.53 -17.97 -44.28
N ALA A 46 -5.41 -17.58 -43.37
CA ALA A 46 -5.21 -16.38 -42.52
C ALA A 46 -3.99 -16.51 -41.64
N LEU A 47 -3.77 -17.67 -41.00
CA LEU A 47 -2.61 -17.92 -40.14
C LEU A 47 -1.30 -18.08 -40.94
N ALA A 48 -1.38 -18.52 -42.18
CA ALA A 48 -0.25 -18.61 -43.11
C ALA A 48 0.11 -17.28 -43.76
N ALA A 49 -0.66 -16.21 -43.54
CA ALA A 49 -0.32 -14.87 -44.06
C ALA A 49 0.98 -14.35 -43.48
N PRO A 50 1.71 -13.47 -44.23
CA PRO A 50 3.04 -13.02 -43.83
C PRO A 50 3.11 -12.39 -42.41
N VAL A 51 2.10 -11.62 -42.01
CA VAL A 51 2.07 -10.92 -40.72
C VAL A 51 1.95 -11.89 -39.54
N PRO A 52 0.96 -12.79 -39.44
CA PRO A 52 0.92 -13.82 -38.40
C PRO A 52 2.17 -14.69 -38.34
N VAL A 53 2.68 -15.10 -39.48
CA VAL A 53 3.90 -15.92 -39.56
C VAL A 53 5.12 -15.15 -39.04
N PHE A 54 5.22 -13.86 -39.38
CA PHE A 54 6.30 -13.00 -38.85
C PHE A 54 6.26 -12.95 -37.31
N PHE A 55 5.09 -12.61 -36.71
CA PHE A 55 4.95 -12.59 -35.25
C PHE A 55 5.14 -13.97 -34.62
N GLY A 56 4.72 -15.03 -35.26
CA GLY A 56 5.00 -16.38 -34.82
C GLY A 56 6.48 -16.70 -34.74
N LYS A 57 7.28 -16.27 -35.71
CA LYS A 57 8.74 -16.47 -35.73
C LYS A 57 9.45 -15.72 -34.62
N ILE A 58 9.06 -14.50 -34.33
CA ILE A 58 9.68 -13.66 -33.28
C ILE A 58 9.02 -13.80 -31.91
N SER A 59 8.01 -14.65 -31.75
CA SER A 59 7.15 -14.73 -30.56
C SER A 59 7.91 -15.01 -29.28
N TYR A 60 8.91 -15.88 -29.33
CA TYR A 60 9.75 -16.19 -28.16
C TYR A 60 10.60 -14.98 -27.75
N SER A 61 11.30 -14.38 -28.69
CA SER A 61 12.07 -13.16 -28.42
C SER A 61 11.18 -12.00 -27.97
N LEU A 62 9.95 -11.87 -28.55
CA LEU A 62 8.98 -10.86 -28.13
C LEU A 62 8.53 -11.08 -26.68
N TYR A 63 8.30 -12.33 -26.28
CA TYR A 63 8.00 -12.66 -24.89
C TYR A 63 9.13 -12.27 -23.93
N LEU A 64 10.39 -12.44 -24.33
CA LEU A 64 11.53 -12.05 -23.50
C LEU A 64 11.68 -10.54 -23.36
N PHE A 65 11.44 -9.77 -24.43
CA PHE A 65 11.69 -8.33 -24.43
C PHE A 65 10.51 -7.47 -23.97
N HIS A 66 9.25 -7.91 -24.12
CA HIS A 66 8.10 -7.06 -23.81
C HIS A 66 8.09 -6.60 -22.33
N TRP A 67 8.38 -7.49 -21.41
CA TRP A 67 8.34 -7.16 -19.99
C TRP A 67 9.46 -6.18 -19.56
N PRO A 68 10.74 -6.41 -19.88
CA PRO A 68 11.80 -5.44 -19.61
C PRO A 68 11.52 -4.06 -20.22
N VAL A 69 11.07 -4.00 -21.47
CA VAL A 69 10.76 -2.74 -22.14
C VAL A 69 9.66 -1.96 -21.44
N ILE A 70 8.58 -2.64 -21.04
CA ILE A 70 7.45 -2.02 -20.30
C ILE A 70 7.93 -1.54 -18.93
N ILE A 71 8.67 -2.36 -18.18
CA ILE A 71 9.13 -1.99 -16.85
C ILE A 71 10.11 -0.81 -16.91
N LEU A 72 11.10 -0.84 -17.80
CA LEU A 72 12.04 0.26 -17.96
C LEU A 72 11.33 1.57 -18.35
N TYR A 73 10.33 1.50 -19.23
CA TYR A 73 9.53 2.67 -19.58
C TYR A 73 8.70 3.19 -18.40
N LYS A 74 8.01 2.31 -17.67
CA LYS A 74 7.25 2.70 -16.48
C LYS A 74 8.16 3.33 -15.43
N LEU A 75 9.33 2.75 -15.23
CA LEU A 75 10.35 3.31 -14.36
C LEU A 75 10.80 4.70 -14.84
N TYR A 76 11.08 4.86 -16.13
CA TYR A 76 11.48 6.15 -16.74
C TYR A 76 10.40 7.21 -16.58
N ARG A 77 9.13 6.87 -16.84
CA ARG A 77 7.99 7.81 -16.77
C ARG A 77 7.47 8.01 -15.35
N ASN A 78 7.86 7.14 -14.42
CA ASN A 78 7.30 7.11 -13.05
C ASN A 78 5.76 7.04 -13.05
N HIS A 79 5.18 6.30 -13.99
CA HIS A 79 3.74 6.21 -14.18
C HIS A 79 3.30 4.76 -14.30
N GLN A 80 2.32 4.34 -13.46
CA GLN A 80 1.86 2.96 -13.45
C GLN A 80 0.86 2.64 -14.56
N VAL A 81 0.07 3.63 -14.98
CA VAL A 81 -0.97 3.46 -15.99
C VAL A 81 -0.47 3.94 -17.34
N LEU A 82 -0.55 3.08 -18.36
CA LEU A 82 -0.17 3.40 -19.73
C LEU A 82 -1.40 3.86 -20.50
N ASN A 83 -1.25 4.93 -21.28
CA ASN A 83 -2.27 5.28 -22.26
C ASN A 83 -2.16 4.38 -23.52
N PRO A 84 -3.20 4.28 -24.36
CA PRO A 84 -3.19 3.42 -25.53
C PRO A 84 -2.05 3.71 -26.52
N GLY A 85 -1.65 4.98 -26.69
CA GLY A 85 -0.54 5.38 -27.55
C GLY A 85 0.81 4.90 -27.02
N GLU A 86 1.02 5.01 -25.71
CA GLU A 86 2.22 4.47 -25.04
C GLU A 86 2.28 2.95 -25.16
N GLY A 87 1.14 2.26 -24.97
CA GLY A 87 1.05 0.81 -25.15
C GLY A 87 1.45 0.37 -26.56
N LEU A 88 0.98 1.10 -27.59
CA LEU A 88 1.34 0.82 -28.98
C LEU A 88 2.84 1.07 -29.25
N ALA A 89 3.39 2.16 -28.75
CA ALA A 89 4.80 2.48 -28.88
C ALA A 89 5.69 1.42 -28.20
N LEU A 90 5.34 0.98 -27.00
CA LEU A 90 6.06 -0.06 -26.27
C LEU A 90 5.96 -1.43 -26.96
N PHE A 91 4.81 -1.75 -27.54
CA PHE A 91 4.66 -2.95 -28.36
C PHE A 91 5.58 -2.89 -29.59
N ALA A 92 5.63 -1.76 -30.30
CA ALA A 92 6.50 -1.57 -31.44
C ALA A 92 7.99 -1.67 -31.05
N ALA A 93 8.39 -1.05 -29.94
CA ALA A 93 9.75 -1.16 -29.40
C ALA A 93 10.11 -2.61 -29.03
N SER A 94 9.21 -3.31 -28.37
CA SER A 94 9.39 -4.73 -28.01
C SER A 94 9.52 -5.61 -29.25
N ALA A 95 8.70 -5.36 -30.30
CA ALA A 95 8.74 -6.09 -31.55
C ALA A 95 10.07 -5.82 -32.31
N LEU A 96 10.58 -4.59 -32.28
CA LEU A 96 11.87 -4.23 -32.87
C LEU A 96 13.03 -4.95 -32.15
N CYS A 97 13.05 -4.94 -30.81
CA CYS A 97 14.04 -5.68 -30.03
C CYS A 97 13.96 -7.19 -30.31
N ALA A 98 12.75 -7.73 -30.36
CA ALA A 98 12.52 -9.14 -30.69
C ALA A 98 13.01 -9.50 -32.09
N PHE A 99 12.73 -8.67 -33.08
CA PHE A 99 13.21 -8.83 -34.45
C PHE A 99 14.73 -8.84 -34.52
N ALA A 100 15.39 -7.89 -33.88
CA ALA A 100 16.84 -7.81 -33.81
C ALA A 100 17.43 -9.07 -33.14
N CYS A 101 16.88 -9.49 -31.96
CA CYS A 101 17.32 -10.69 -31.26
C CYS A 101 17.12 -11.96 -32.10
N TYR A 102 15.98 -12.08 -32.78
CA TYR A 102 15.68 -13.21 -33.65
C TYR A 102 16.71 -13.35 -34.77
N HIS A 103 17.06 -12.24 -35.47
CA HIS A 103 17.98 -12.28 -36.60
C HIS A 103 19.44 -12.34 -36.19
N LEU A 104 19.85 -11.67 -35.12
CA LEU A 104 21.26 -11.54 -34.71
C LEU A 104 21.70 -12.67 -33.75
N ILE A 105 20.80 -13.25 -32.99
CA ILE A 105 21.13 -14.24 -31.99
C ILE A 105 20.42 -15.59 -32.25
N GLU A 106 19.11 -15.58 -32.32
CA GLU A 106 18.33 -16.83 -32.36
C GLU A 106 18.54 -17.61 -33.68
N GLN A 107 18.40 -16.94 -34.81
CA GLN A 107 18.60 -17.56 -36.12
C GLN A 107 20.03 -18.12 -36.33
N PRO A 108 21.10 -17.37 -36.04
CA PRO A 108 22.47 -17.89 -36.12
C PRO A 108 22.68 -19.09 -35.19
N ALA A 109 22.17 -19.02 -33.93
CA ALA A 109 22.30 -20.11 -32.97
C ALA A 109 21.56 -21.38 -33.45
N ARG A 110 20.34 -21.26 -34.02
CA ARG A 110 19.57 -22.37 -34.57
C ARG A 110 20.22 -23.00 -35.82
N LYS A 111 20.92 -22.23 -36.60
CA LYS A 111 21.61 -22.70 -37.82
C LYS A 111 23.03 -23.16 -37.54
N SER A 112 23.51 -23.01 -36.33
CA SER A 112 24.86 -23.41 -35.96
C SER A 112 25.02 -24.94 -36.12
N THR A 113 26.12 -25.32 -36.76
CA THR A 113 26.53 -26.72 -36.89
C THR A 113 27.45 -27.16 -35.77
N LEU A 114 27.61 -26.31 -34.72
CA LEU A 114 28.42 -26.63 -33.59
C LEU A 114 27.83 -27.86 -32.83
N PRO A 115 28.68 -28.77 -32.35
CA PRO A 115 28.23 -29.88 -31.54
C PRO A 115 27.41 -29.42 -30.33
N SER A 116 26.33 -30.10 -30.01
CA SER A 116 25.42 -29.78 -28.90
C SER A 116 26.13 -29.49 -27.58
N PRO A 117 27.18 -30.25 -27.18
CA PRO A 117 27.93 -29.94 -25.93
C PRO A 117 28.59 -28.56 -25.93
N ILE A 118 29.09 -28.11 -27.10
CA ILE A 118 29.69 -26.78 -27.22
C ILE A 118 28.63 -25.69 -27.07
N VAL A 119 27.47 -25.83 -27.69
CA VAL A 119 26.37 -24.86 -27.57
C VAL A 119 25.86 -24.78 -26.13
N ILE A 120 25.72 -25.93 -25.46
CA ILE A 120 25.36 -25.97 -24.04
C ILE A 120 26.43 -25.32 -23.18
N ALA A 121 27.72 -25.61 -23.39
CA ALA A 121 28.82 -25.00 -22.64
C ALA A 121 28.86 -23.45 -22.82
N MET A 122 28.62 -22.96 -24.06
CA MET A 122 28.51 -21.52 -24.33
C MET A 122 27.31 -20.89 -23.59
N GLY A 123 26.16 -21.54 -23.59
CA GLY A 123 24.97 -21.09 -22.86
C GLY A 123 25.22 -21.05 -21.36
N LEU A 124 25.78 -22.08 -20.78
CA LEU A 124 26.15 -22.14 -19.36
C LEU A 124 27.20 -21.09 -19.01
N SER A 125 28.22 -20.91 -19.86
CA SER A 125 29.22 -19.88 -19.68
C SER A 125 28.61 -18.47 -19.70
N ALA A 126 27.68 -18.19 -20.63
CA ALA A 126 26.98 -16.91 -20.67
C ALA A 126 26.13 -16.68 -19.40
N ILE A 127 25.43 -17.71 -18.89
CA ILE A 127 24.68 -17.65 -17.65
C ILE A 127 25.61 -17.39 -16.46
N VAL A 128 26.69 -18.15 -16.33
CA VAL A 128 27.68 -17.98 -15.25
C VAL A 128 28.32 -16.59 -15.31
N THR A 129 28.71 -16.13 -16.52
CA THR A 129 29.26 -14.79 -16.70
C THR A 129 28.22 -13.72 -16.35
N GLY A 130 26.98 -13.88 -16.79
CA GLY A 130 25.89 -12.97 -16.45
C GLY A 130 25.64 -12.92 -14.94
N MET A 131 25.62 -14.05 -14.26
CA MET A 131 25.48 -14.13 -12.80
C MET A 131 26.71 -13.53 -12.09
N THR A 132 27.93 -13.80 -12.58
CA THR A 132 29.16 -13.25 -12.01
C THR A 132 29.22 -11.75 -12.20
N VAL A 133 28.88 -11.26 -13.39
CA VAL A 133 28.77 -9.82 -13.68
C VAL A 133 27.68 -9.20 -12.82
N PHE A 134 26.51 -9.81 -12.69
CA PHE A 134 25.43 -9.35 -11.83
C PHE A 134 25.84 -9.32 -10.37
N ASN A 135 26.54 -10.34 -9.89
CA ASN A 135 27.01 -10.40 -8.50
C ASN A 135 28.21 -9.48 -8.21
N ASN A 136 29.07 -9.20 -9.17
CA ASN A 136 30.27 -8.36 -8.98
C ASN A 136 30.12 -6.93 -9.52
N LEU A 137 29.06 -6.63 -10.26
CA LEU A 137 28.71 -5.24 -10.50
C LEU A 137 28.15 -4.68 -9.18
N GLU A 138 29.08 -4.28 -8.29
CA GLU A 138 28.75 -3.53 -7.08
C GLU A 138 27.64 -2.49 -7.27
N PRO A 139 27.51 -1.76 -8.40
CA PRO A 139 26.37 -0.87 -8.58
C PRO A 139 25.03 -1.59 -8.80
N LEU A 140 25.01 -2.82 -9.32
CA LEU A 140 23.77 -3.59 -9.48
C LEU A 140 23.46 -4.43 -8.20
N HIS A 141 24.46 -4.92 -7.53
CA HIS A 141 24.36 -5.47 -6.19
C HIS A 141 23.83 -4.39 -5.23
N HIS A 142 24.31 -3.24 -5.39
CA HIS A 142 23.83 -2.08 -4.69
C HIS A 142 22.48 -1.56 -5.17
N ALA A 143 21.88 -2.00 -6.22
CA ALA A 143 20.45 -1.79 -6.48
C ALA A 143 19.55 -2.68 -5.62
N SER A 144 20.02 -3.85 -5.20
CA SER A 144 19.37 -4.64 -4.15
C SER A 144 19.71 -4.12 -2.74
N TRP A 145 20.84 -3.44 -2.53
CA TRP A 145 21.29 -2.90 -1.27
C TRP A 145 20.83 -1.46 -0.99
N ARG A 146 20.18 -0.85 -1.89
CA ARG A 146 19.23 0.19 -1.56
C ARG A 146 18.14 -0.32 -0.70
N ILE A 147 17.66 -1.46 -1.10
CA ILE A 147 16.99 -2.39 -0.24
C ILE A 147 17.92 -2.68 0.96
N THR A 148 19.23 -2.74 0.94
CA THR A 148 20.06 -3.16 2.06
C THR A 148 20.55 -2.03 2.96
N LYS A 149 20.85 -0.84 2.50
CA LYS A 149 20.96 0.29 3.45
C LYS A 149 19.60 0.64 4.06
N TYR A 150 18.57 0.44 3.28
CA TYR A 150 17.19 0.47 3.69
C TYR A 150 16.76 -0.79 4.42
N ALA A 151 17.22 -1.97 4.05
CA ALA A 151 16.93 -3.24 4.69
C ALA A 151 17.94 -3.59 5.77
N GLU A 152 19.11 -3.00 5.85
CA GLU A 152 19.96 -3.04 7.04
C GLU A 152 19.43 -2.09 8.11
N GLN A 153 18.87 -0.98 7.73
CA GLN A 153 18.03 -0.15 8.61
C GLN A 153 16.63 -0.76 8.82
N GLN A 154 16.17 -1.66 7.94
CA GLN A 154 14.97 -2.47 8.12
C GLN A 154 15.26 -3.89 8.66
N ASN A 155 16.48 -4.40 8.63
CA ASN A 155 16.92 -5.71 9.14
C ASN A 155 17.46 -5.66 10.56
N GLU A 156 17.68 -4.49 11.11
CA GLU A 156 17.34 -4.24 12.49
C GLU A 156 16.01 -3.48 12.47
N PRO A 157 14.87 -4.15 12.35
CA PRO A 157 13.67 -3.47 12.72
C PRO A 157 13.87 -3.17 14.20
N PRO A 158 13.96 -1.93 14.62
CA PRO A 158 13.47 -1.67 15.94
C PRO A 158 12.10 -2.31 15.89
N PRO A 159 11.79 -3.22 16.82
CA PRO A 159 10.50 -3.85 16.76
C PRO A 159 9.51 -2.72 16.58
N TRP A 160 8.72 -2.74 15.52
CA TRP A 160 7.75 -1.68 15.22
C TRP A 160 6.75 -1.49 16.39
N TYR A 161 6.83 -2.37 17.37
CA TYR A 161 6.18 -2.28 18.67
C TYR A 161 7.24 -2.38 19.80
N PRO A 162 7.08 -1.63 20.90
CA PRO A 162 7.98 -1.69 22.05
C PRO A 162 8.04 -3.08 22.71
N GLN A 163 9.18 -3.43 23.28
CA GLN A 163 9.43 -4.78 23.85
C GLN A 163 8.50 -5.14 25.02
N ASN A 164 7.94 -4.15 25.72
CA ASN A 164 6.98 -4.34 26.80
C ASN A 164 5.54 -4.57 26.33
N CYS A 165 5.30 -4.68 25.03
CA CYS A 165 4.02 -4.95 24.43
C CYS A 165 3.81 -6.45 24.17
N ARG A 166 2.67 -6.98 24.61
CA ARG A 166 2.27 -8.36 24.38
C ARG A 166 1.14 -8.43 23.35
N ASN A 167 1.38 -9.20 22.28
CA ASN A 167 0.35 -9.42 21.26
C ASN A 167 -0.73 -10.37 21.78
N LYS A 168 -1.96 -9.91 21.78
CA LYS A 168 -3.16 -10.70 22.09
C LYS A 168 -4.15 -10.77 20.93
N GLY A 169 -3.83 -10.16 19.81
CA GLY A 169 -4.63 -10.19 18.59
C GLY A 169 -4.58 -11.54 17.88
N LYS A 170 -5.65 -11.88 17.17
CA LYS A 170 -5.79 -13.09 16.37
C LYS A 170 -6.52 -12.78 15.05
N GLY A 171 -6.21 -13.53 14.00
CA GLY A 171 -6.99 -13.54 12.77
C GLY A 171 -7.08 -12.18 12.06
N GLY A 172 -5.97 -11.48 11.89
CA GLY A 172 -5.88 -10.17 11.23
C GLY A 172 -6.16 -8.97 12.14
N ILE A 173 -6.50 -9.20 13.42
CA ILE A 173 -6.64 -8.14 14.43
C ILE A 173 -5.27 -7.98 15.10
N ILE A 174 -4.73 -6.78 15.11
CA ILE A 174 -3.52 -6.42 15.84
C ILE A 174 -3.95 -5.79 17.15
N TYR A 175 -3.72 -6.50 18.25
CA TYR A 175 -3.99 -5.97 19.58
C TYR A 175 -2.79 -6.22 20.49
N TYR A 176 -2.23 -5.13 21.01
CA TYR A 176 -1.14 -5.15 21.96
C TYR A 176 -1.57 -4.53 23.29
N GLU A 177 -1.18 -5.15 24.37
CA GLU A 177 -1.16 -4.54 25.70
C GLU A 177 0.30 -4.24 26.05
N CYS A 178 0.63 -2.96 26.15
CA CYS A 178 1.95 -2.47 26.52
C CYS A 178 1.92 -2.06 28.00
N ILE A 179 2.59 -2.85 28.84
CA ILE A 179 2.59 -2.68 30.28
C ILE A 179 3.82 -1.91 30.69
N ASN A 180 3.66 -0.60 30.94
CA ASN A 180 4.70 0.26 31.49
C ASN A 180 4.70 0.16 33.04
N TYR A 181 3.53 -0.01 33.64
CA TYR A 181 3.32 -0.06 35.08
C TYR A 181 2.58 -1.34 35.45
N PRO A 182 3.18 -2.19 36.28
CA PRO A 182 2.57 -3.47 36.69
C PRO A 182 1.38 -3.31 37.65
N ASP A 183 1.18 -2.11 38.21
CA ASP A 183 0.04 -1.83 39.07
C ASP A 183 -1.29 -2.03 38.33
N ALA A 184 -2.15 -2.85 38.90
CA ALA A 184 -3.47 -3.10 38.34
C ALA A 184 -4.37 -1.85 38.32
N ALA A 185 -4.08 -0.82 39.12
CA ALA A 185 -4.80 0.46 39.13
C ALA A 185 -4.31 1.47 38.10
N ALA A 186 -3.17 1.22 37.45
CA ALA A 186 -2.60 2.16 36.48
C ALA A 186 -3.60 2.47 35.35
N PRO A 187 -3.77 3.76 34.97
CA PRO A 187 -4.64 4.16 33.91
C PRO A 187 -4.14 3.64 32.56
N VAL A 188 -5.04 3.52 31.60
CA VAL A 188 -4.74 3.04 30.26
C VAL A 188 -5.01 4.12 29.24
N LEU A 189 -4.06 4.34 28.34
CA LEU A 189 -4.24 5.06 27.10
C LEU A 189 -4.54 4.02 26.00
N ALA A 190 -5.56 4.25 25.19
CA ALA A 190 -5.83 3.43 24.02
C ALA A 190 -5.44 4.16 22.74
N LEU A 191 -4.71 3.48 21.85
CA LEU A 191 -4.48 3.92 20.49
C LEU A 191 -5.21 2.97 19.53
N VAL A 192 -6.17 3.51 18.79
CA VAL A 192 -7.03 2.71 17.90
C VAL A 192 -7.01 3.25 16.47
N GLY A 193 -7.14 2.35 15.51
CA GLY A 193 -7.24 2.76 14.13
C GLY A 193 -6.98 1.65 13.13
N ASP A 194 -6.72 2.05 11.89
CA ASP A 194 -6.34 1.16 10.80
C ASP A 194 -4.80 1.03 10.70
N SER A 195 -4.30 0.78 9.49
CA SER A 195 -2.85 0.68 9.23
C SER A 195 -2.06 1.98 9.46
N HIS A 196 -2.73 3.12 9.71
CA HIS A 196 -2.07 4.38 10.06
C HIS A 196 -1.84 4.55 11.56
N ALA A 197 -2.55 3.82 12.41
CA ALA A 197 -2.33 3.88 13.86
C ALA A 197 -0.92 3.45 14.30
N PRO A 198 -0.25 2.45 13.68
CA PRO A 198 1.13 2.11 13.97
C PRO A 198 2.13 3.28 13.89
N HIS A 199 1.87 4.30 13.04
CA HIS A 199 2.75 5.47 12.91
C HIS A 199 2.94 6.20 14.24
N TYR A 200 1.97 6.15 15.12
CA TYR A 200 1.93 6.86 16.39
C TYR A 200 2.31 5.97 17.59
N LEU A 201 2.38 4.63 17.41
CA LEU A 201 2.49 3.69 18.53
C LEU A 201 3.73 3.92 19.38
N GLN A 202 4.90 4.07 18.78
CA GLN A 202 6.15 4.21 19.53
C GLN A 202 6.18 5.51 20.35
N GLY A 203 5.75 6.61 19.77
CA GLY A 203 5.64 7.91 20.47
C GLY A 203 4.59 7.86 21.59
N THR A 204 3.45 7.20 21.33
CA THR A 204 2.39 7.00 22.35
C THR A 204 2.90 6.20 23.54
N VAL A 205 3.62 5.09 23.30
CA VAL A 205 4.17 4.26 24.39
C VAL A 205 5.27 4.99 25.14
N ALA A 206 6.13 5.76 24.43
CA ALA A 206 7.17 6.58 25.05
C ALA A 206 6.59 7.67 25.97
N TRP A 207 5.52 8.35 25.53
CA TRP A 207 4.79 9.32 26.33
C TRP A 207 4.12 8.67 27.55
N ALA A 208 3.41 7.59 27.32
CA ALA A 208 2.68 6.84 28.36
C ALA A 208 3.61 6.37 29.48
N ALA A 209 4.80 5.88 29.12
CA ALA A 209 5.83 5.45 30.07
C ALA A 209 6.34 6.61 30.99
N GLN A 210 6.30 7.85 30.52
CA GLN A 210 6.70 9.02 31.32
C GLN A 210 5.57 9.56 32.19
N ARG A 211 4.32 9.19 31.90
CA ARG A 211 3.09 9.78 32.51
C ARG A 211 2.27 8.82 33.35
N GLY A 212 2.74 7.60 33.58
CA GLY A 212 2.05 6.64 34.46
C GLY A 212 0.97 5.81 33.76
N TYR A 213 0.93 5.79 32.45
CA TYR A 213 -0.06 5.04 31.67
C TYR A 213 0.46 3.71 31.16
N ASN A 214 -0.41 2.71 31.12
CA ASN A 214 -0.28 1.57 30.23
C ASN A 214 -0.91 1.88 28.86
N VAL A 215 -0.61 1.10 27.82
CA VAL A 215 -1.15 1.34 26.48
C VAL A 215 -1.86 0.11 25.95
N ASN A 216 -3.08 0.31 25.47
CA ASN A 216 -3.81 -0.65 24.66
C ASN A 216 -3.77 -0.19 23.19
N PHE A 217 -3.19 -0.98 22.32
CA PHE A 217 -3.13 -0.70 20.91
C PHE A 217 -4.01 -1.66 20.12
N LEU A 218 -4.98 -1.14 19.35
CA LEU A 218 -5.88 -1.91 18.50
C LEU A 218 -5.85 -1.38 17.08
N SER A 219 -5.45 -2.23 16.14
CA SER A 219 -5.41 -1.87 14.73
C SER A 219 -5.86 -3.02 13.84
N VAL A 220 -6.61 -2.69 12.80
CA VAL A 220 -6.94 -3.60 11.69
C VAL A 220 -6.76 -2.86 10.38
N ALA A 221 -5.91 -3.39 9.51
CA ALA A 221 -5.57 -2.74 8.24
C ALA A 221 -6.83 -2.39 7.42
N GLY A 222 -6.92 -1.13 6.99
CA GLY A 222 -8.02 -0.61 6.18
C GLY A 222 -9.41 -0.63 6.84
N CYS A 223 -9.49 -0.87 8.15
CA CYS A 223 -10.75 -0.94 8.88
C CYS A 223 -11.10 0.38 9.55
N PRO A 224 -12.27 0.96 9.29
CA PRO A 224 -12.76 2.06 10.09
C PRO A 224 -13.08 1.55 11.51
N MET A 225 -12.32 2.03 12.50
CA MET A 225 -12.55 1.68 13.92
C MET A 225 -13.70 2.52 14.46
N LEU A 226 -14.93 2.12 14.14
CA LEU A 226 -16.18 2.79 14.49
C LEU A 226 -17.05 1.87 15.32
N LEU A 227 -17.78 2.40 16.30
CA LEU A 227 -18.59 1.61 17.26
C LEU A 227 -20.03 1.34 16.80
N GLY A 228 -20.48 1.97 15.72
CA GLY A 228 -21.84 1.79 15.19
C GLY A 228 -22.07 0.45 14.50
N GLU A 229 -23.33 0.16 14.17
CA GLU A 229 -23.66 -0.96 13.26
C GLU A 229 -23.11 -0.67 11.88
N ILE A 230 -22.00 -1.30 11.56
CA ILE A 230 -21.28 -1.06 10.31
C ILE A 230 -21.09 -2.38 9.59
N SER A 231 -21.66 -2.49 8.42
CA SER A 231 -21.24 -3.48 7.44
C SER A 231 -20.26 -2.80 6.47
N TYR A 232 -19.02 -3.21 6.54
CA TYR A 232 -17.91 -2.66 5.77
C TYR A 232 -17.48 -3.66 4.71
N GLU A 233 -17.32 -3.20 3.49
CA GLU A 233 -16.81 -3.99 2.39
C GLU A 233 -15.70 -3.23 1.65
N SER A 234 -14.57 -3.90 1.47
CA SER A 234 -13.50 -3.44 0.59
C SER A 234 -13.46 -4.33 -0.66
N ARG A 235 -13.48 -3.74 -1.84
CA ARG A 235 -13.35 -4.51 -3.09
C ARG A 235 -11.97 -5.13 -3.32
N ILE A 236 -10.94 -4.62 -2.64
CA ILE A 236 -9.57 -5.07 -2.90
C ILE A 236 -9.26 -6.37 -2.23
N ASP A 237 -9.76 -6.50 -1.02
CA ASP A 237 -9.42 -7.63 -0.18
C ASP A 237 -10.62 -8.00 0.70
N SER A 238 -11.46 -8.87 0.16
CA SER A 238 -12.57 -9.45 0.91
C SER A 238 -12.11 -10.20 2.16
N THR A 239 -10.82 -10.55 2.26
CA THR A 239 -10.24 -11.21 3.43
C THR A 239 -10.12 -10.24 4.62
N GLN A 240 -10.07 -8.93 4.39
CA GLN A 240 -10.00 -7.90 5.44
C GLN A 240 -11.36 -7.58 6.07
N ASN A 241 -12.46 -7.83 5.38
CA ASN A 241 -13.81 -7.56 5.91
C ASN A 241 -14.08 -8.37 7.19
N ALA A 242 -13.69 -9.63 7.22
CA ALA A 242 -13.91 -10.50 8.36
C ALA A 242 -13.10 -10.09 9.64
N PRO A 243 -11.81 -9.71 9.54
CA PRO A 243 -11.09 -9.13 10.69
C PRO A 243 -11.73 -7.84 11.19
N CYS A 244 -12.15 -6.94 10.29
CA CYS A 244 -12.77 -5.67 10.63
C CYS A 244 -14.05 -5.91 11.46
N ASN A 245 -14.97 -6.71 10.95
CA ASN A 245 -16.23 -7.01 11.64
C ASN A 245 -16.02 -7.71 13.00
N ARG A 246 -14.97 -8.50 13.15
CA ARG A 246 -14.59 -9.12 14.42
C ARG A 246 -13.93 -8.16 15.41
N ALA A 247 -13.29 -7.11 14.93
CA ALA A 247 -12.60 -6.14 15.76
C ALA A 247 -13.57 -5.20 16.50
N LEU A 248 -14.73 -4.90 15.91
CA LEU A 248 -15.70 -3.97 16.50
C LEU A 248 -16.20 -4.39 17.89
N PRO A 249 -16.65 -5.65 18.13
CA PRO A 249 -17.00 -6.11 19.47
C PRO A 249 -15.83 -6.05 20.45
N PHE A 250 -14.61 -6.28 19.94
CA PHE A 250 -13.40 -6.21 20.75
C PHE A 250 -13.10 -4.75 21.14
N PHE A 251 -13.21 -3.81 20.21
CA PHE A 251 -13.08 -2.39 20.47
C PHE A 251 -14.06 -1.94 21.57
N THR A 252 -15.32 -2.33 21.45
CA THR A 252 -16.33 -2.01 22.47
C THR A 252 -15.92 -2.51 23.84
N LYS A 253 -15.56 -3.80 23.97
CA LYS A 253 -15.28 -4.43 25.26
C LYS A 253 -13.94 -4.01 25.86
N ALA A 254 -12.88 -4.00 25.06
CA ALA A 254 -11.52 -3.78 25.57
C ALA A 254 -11.19 -2.30 25.78
N ILE A 255 -11.88 -1.39 25.09
CA ILE A 255 -11.57 0.03 25.09
C ILE A 255 -12.76 0.86 25.55
N ALA A 256 -13.88 0.87 24.82
CA ALA A 256 -14.98 1.77 25.12
C ALA A 256 -15.61 1.49 26.51
N ALA A 257 -15.86 0.24 26.85
CA ALA A 257 -16.43 -0.17 28.14
C ALA A 257 -15.39 -0.40 29.26
N ASN A 258 -14.09 -0.29 28.97
CA ASN A 258 -13.05 -0.53 29.96
C ASN A 258 -12.87 0.72 30.86
N PRO A 259 -13.15 0.65 32.17
CA PRO A 259 -13.08 1.82 33.06
C PRO A 259 -11.65 2.33 33.29
N LYS A 260 -10.62 1.53 33.03
CA LYS A 260 -9.21 1.95 33.13
C LYS A 260 -8.75 2.81 31.96
N VAL A 261 -9.41 2.70 30.81
CA VAL A 261 -9.11 3.54 29.64
C VAL A 261 -9.63 4.93 29.92
N GLN A 262 -8.74 5.91 29.99
CA GLN A 262 -9.06 7.31 30.23
C GLN A 262 -8.90 8.15 28.95
N LEU A 263 -7.89 7.83 28.14
CA LEU A 263 -7.54 8.56 26.92
C LEU A 263 -7.60 7.63 25.71
N VAL A 264 -8.26 8.06 24.65
CA VAL A 264 -8.39 7.31 23.39
C VAL A 264 -7.86 8.16 22.24
N LEU A 265 -6.80 7.69 21.62
CA LEU A 265 -6.23 8.25 20.40
C LEU A 265 -6.80 7.51 19.19
N VAL A 266 -7.39 8.24 18.25
CA VAL A 266 -8.00 7.66 17.04
C VAL A 266 -7.18 8.07 15.81
N ALA A 267 -6.47 7.12 15.20
CA ALA A 267 -5.63 7.32 14.03
C ALA A 267 -6.14 6.46 12.87
N GLN A 268 -6.62 7.08 11.82
CA GLN A 268 -7.20 6.40 10.67
C GLN A 268 -6.68 7.00 9.36
N ARG A 269 -6.78 6.24 8.30
CA ARG A 269 -6.59 6.72 6.95
C ARG A 269 -7.83 7.50 6.48
N PHE A 270 -7.94 8.73 6.93
CA PHE A 270 -9.12 9.58 6.68
C PHE A 270 -9.39 9.83 5.20
N ASP A 271 -8.35 9.95 4.36
CA ASP A 271 -8.53 10.15 2.91
C ASP A 271 -9.29 8.99 2.27
N LEU A 272 -8.99 7.76 2.63
CA LEU A 272 -9.68 6.58 2.13
C LEU A 272 -11.07 6.43 2.76
N LEU A 273 -11.16 6.56 4.08
CA LEU A 273 -12.40 6.32 4.82
C LEU A 273 -13.47 7.38 4.54
N PHE A 274 -13.06 8.64 4.38
CA PHE A 274 -13.98 9.75 4.08
C PHE A 274 -14.37 9.79 2.61
N ASN A 275 -13.42 9.61 1.69
CA ASN A 275 -13.70 9.66 0.26
C ASN A 275 -14.31 8.35 -0.29
N GLY A 276 -14.18 7.24 0.40
CA GLY A 276 -14.61 5.92 -0.08
C GLY A 276 -13.75 5.34 -1.20
N ILE A 277 -12.78 6.10 -1.70
CA ILE A 277 -11.91 5.73 -2.82
C ILE A 277 -10.47 6.09 -2.48
N GLY A 278 -9.56 5.10 -2.60
CA GLY A 278 -8.12 5.33 -2.43
C GLY A 278 -7.51 6.08 -3.62
N PHE A 279 -6.52 6.92 -3.33
CA PHE A 279 -5.74 7.60 -4.37
C PHE A 279 -4.86 6.62 -5.16
N ALA A 280 -4.47 7.04 -6.35
CA ALA A 280 -3.53 6.36 -7.28
C ALA A 280 -3.90 4.90 -7.64
N ASN A 281 -4.85 4.32 -6.96
CA ASN A 281 -5.34 2.98 -7.20
C ASN A 281 -6.86 3.02 -7.08
N THR A 282 -7.52 3.22 -8.19
CA THR A 282 -8.98 3.19 -8.31
C THR A 282 -9.60 1.86 -7.83
N ASP A 283 -8.75 0.87 -7.56
CA ASP A 283 -9.16 -0.43 -7.07
C ASP A 283 -9.42 -0.45 -5.54
N ARG A 284 -8.99 0.59 -4.81
CA ARG A 284 -9.31 0.73 -3.38
C ARG A 284 -10.61 1.49 -3.23
N VAL A 285 -11.71 0.75 -3.23
CA VAL A 285 -13.04 1.29 -2.97
C VAL A 285 -13.60 0.66 -1.71
N ILE A 286 -14.13 1.50 -0.84
CA ILE A 286 -14.77 1.11 0.42
C ILE A 286 -16.26 1.41 0.30
N PHE A 287 -17.07 0.50 0.78
CA PHE A 287 -18.51 0.68 0.88
C PHE A 287 -18.99 0.44 2.30
N PHE A 288 -19.93 1.24 2.73
CA PHE A 288 -20.78 0.91 3.86
C PHE A 288 -22.09 0.33 3.35
N ARG A 289 -22.59 -0.66 4.06
CA ARG A 289 -23.87 -1.30 3.76
C ARG A 289 -24.84 -1.11 4.94
N ASP A 290 -26.11 -0.98 4.62
CA ASP A 290 -27.18 -0.96 5.62
C ASP A 290 -27.49 -2.38 6.13
N ALA A 291 -28.48 -2.48 7.02
CA ALA A 291 -28.95 -3.75 7.58
C ALA A 291 -29.56 -4.70 6.54
N GLN A 292 -29.99 -4.20 5.40
CA GLN A 292 -30.54 -4.96 4.27
C GLN A 292 -29.43 -5.45 3.34
N GLY A 293 -28.19 -4.96 3.51
CA GLY A 293 -27.05 -5.27 2.68
C GLY A 293 -26.88 -4.36 1.47
N ASP A 294 -27.67 -3.31 1.35
CA ASP A 294 -27.59 -2.33 0.26
C ASP A 294 -26.48 -1.32 0.51
N ILE A 295 -25.82 -0.88 -0.58
CA ILE A 295 -24.75 0.12 -0.48
C ILE A 295 -25.37 1.47 -0.09
N ILE A 296 -24.82 2.09 0.96
CA ILE A 296 -25.20 3.40 1.43
C ILE A 296 -24.70 4.45 0.43
N PRO A 297 -25.59 5.21 -0.21
CA PRO A 297 -25.22 6.10 -1.32
C PRO A 297 -24.40 7.31 -0.85
N ASP A 298 -24.73 7.90 0.29
CA ASP A 298 -23.97 9.01 0.87
C ASP A 298 -22.93 8.52 1.85
N HIS A 299 -21.79 8.11 1.29
CA HIS A 299 -20.68 7.55 2.03
C HIS A 299 -20.11 8.53 3.08
N GLN A 300 -19.96 9.80 2.70
CA GLN A 300 -19.34 10.81 3.57
C GLN A 300 -20.25 11.17 4.76
N ALA A 301 -21.53 11.38 4.52
CA ALA A 301 -22.49 11.65 5.59
C ALA A 301 -22.60 10.44 6.53
N TYR A 302 -22.60 9.23 6.00
CA TYR A 302 -22.64 8.02 6.83
C TYR A 302 -21.38 7.88 7.68
N TYR A 303 -20.20 8.07 7.09
CA TYR A 303 -18.93 8.01 7.83
C TYR A 303 -18.90 9.07 8.95
N ARG A 304 -19.29 10.31 8.64
CA ARG A 304 -19.41 11.40 9.63
C ARG A 304 -20.32 11.01 10.79
N LYS A 305 -21.51 10.47 10.49
CA LYS A 305 -22.47 10.02 11.50
C LYS A 305 -21.91 8.94 12.42
N GLN A 306 -21.24 7.94 11.82
CA GLN A 306 -20.69 6.81 12.58
C GLN A 306 -19.46 7.20 13.42
N LEU A 307 -18.64 8.13 12.91
CA LEU A 307 -17.53 8.69 13.69
C LEU A 307 -18.07 9.50 14.87
N GLY A 308 -19.11 10.32 14.66
CA GLY A 308 -19.80 11.06 15.72
C GLY A 308 -20.34 10.11 16.79
N PHE A 309 -21.09 9.08 16.41
CA PHE A 309 -21.59 8.06 17.35
C PHE A 309 -20.46 7.40 18.14
N THR A 310 -19.32 7.15 17.48
CA THR A 310 -18.15 6.55 18.15
C THR A 310 -17.56 7.50 19.18
N VAL A 311 -17.36 8.76 18.83
CA VAL A 311 -16.83 9.79 19.73
C VAL A 311 -17.77 10.01 20.90
N ASP A 312 -19.06 10.21 20.66
CA ASP A 312 -20.08 10.43 21.68
C ASP A 312 -20.14 9.22 22.65
N THR A 313 -20.08 8.00 22.12
CA THR A 313 -20.04 6.79 22.95
C THR A 313 -18.81 6.74 23.85
N LEU A 314 -17.63 7.09 23.33
CA LEU A 314 -16.41 7.13 24.12
C LEU A 314 -16.47 8.22 25.20
N GLN A 315 -16.90 9.42 24.86
CA GLN A 315 -17.03 10.54 25.80
C GLN A 315 -18.08 10.27 26.87
N ASN A 316 -19.23 9.69 26.52
CA ASN A 316 -20.26 9.28 27.47
C ASN A 316 -19.79 8.18 28.43
N ASN A 317 -18.78 7.39 28.04
CA ASN A 317 -18.09 6.46 28.92
C ASN A 317 -16.90 7.09 29.68
N GLY A 318 -16.82 8.41 29.74
CA GLY A 318 -15.79 9.15 30.48
C GLY A 318 -14.40 9.13 29.83
N LYS A 319 -14.31 8.91 28.50
CA LYS A 319 -13.02 8.91 27.79
C LYS A 319 -12.74 10.28 27.20
N GLN A 320 -11.53 10.78 27.35
CA GLN A 320 -11.03 11.88 26.54
C GLN A 320 -10.61 11.32 25.18
N VAL A 321 -11.09 11.92 24.08
CA VAL A 321 -10.82 11.47 22.71
C VAL A 321 -9.95 12.50 22.02
N ILE A 322 -8.88 12.05 21.37
CA ILE A 322 -7.97 12.87 20.54
C ILE A 322 -7.91 12.25 19.15
N LEU A 323 -8.12 13.07 18.13
CA LEU A 323 -7.97 12.63 16.73
C LEU A 323 -6.53 12.83 16.26
N LEU A 324 -5.97 11.83 15.61
CA LEU A 324 -4.64 11.89 15.01
C LEU A 324 -4.80 11.92 13.49
N LYS A 325 -4.46 13.06 12.87
CA LYS A 325 -4.49 13.18 11.41
C LYS A 325 -3.45 12.24 10.78
N GLN A 326 -3.68 11.83 9.56
CA GLN A 326 -2.72 11.00 8.83
C GLN A 326 -1.50 11.82 8.41
N VAL A 327 -0.37 11.13 8.26
CA VAL A 327 0.88 11.69 7.71
C VAL A 327 0.66 12.16 6.26
N PRO A 328 1.51 13.09 5.74
CA PRO A 328 1.39 13.54 4.36
C PRO A 328 1.42 12.39 3.37
N LEU A 329 0.56 12.44 2.35
CA LEU A 329 0.61 11.48 1.25
C LEU A 329 1.80 11.78 0.33
N LEU A 330 2.53 10.72 -0.03
CA LEU A 330 3.59 10.79 -1.02
C LEU A 330 3.01 10.44 -2.38
N GLY A 331 2.96 11.37 -3.31
CA GLY A 331 2.36 11.15 -4.63
C GLY A 331 3.04 10.02 -5.42
N SER A 332 4.34 9.82 -5.20
CA SER A 332 5.12 8.75 -5.80
C SER A 332 6.28 8.32 -4.91
N ILE A 333 6.29 7.07 -4.49
CA ILE A 333 7.41 6.48 -3.73
C ILE A 333 8.66 6.32 -4.59
N SER A 334 8.51 6.07 -5.89
CA SER A 334 9.65 5.83 -6.80
C SER A 334 10.58 7.03 -6.91
N ASP A 335 10.09 8.25 -6.71
CA ASP A 335 10.92 9.45 -6.70
C ASP A 335 11.86 9.49 -5.49
N CYS A 336 11.50 8.79 -4.41
CA CYS A 336 12.27 8.69 -3.18
C CYS A 336 13.22 7.50 -3.15
N ASP A 337 12.83 6.40 -3.80
CA ASP A 337 13.58 5.13 -3.77
C ASP A 337 14.65 5.04 -4.86
N TRP A 338 14.65 5.99 -5.82
CA TRP A 338 15.56 5.93 -6.94
C TRP A 338 16.96 6.43 -6.62
N GLU A 339 17.95 5.58 -6.95
CA GLU A 339 19.35 5.94 -6.83
C GLU A 339 19.73 7.15 -7.67
N PRO A 340 20.51 8.06 -7.10
CA PRO A 340 21.02 9.19 -7.84
C PRO A 340 21.69 8.82 -9.17
N ARG A 341 22.26 7.60 -9.28
CA ARG A 341 22.90 7.11 -10.52
C ARG A 341 21.89 6.74 -11.60
N LEU A 342 20.79 6.03 -11.25
CA LEU A 342 19.72 5.73 -12.20
C LEU A 342 18.95 6.99 -12.58
N LYS A 343 18.74 7.91 -11.63
CA LYS A 343 18.20 9.25 -11.93
C LYS A 343 19.06 10.01 -12.93
N ARG A 344 20.40 9.95 -12.81
CA ARG A 344 21.32 10.54 -13.79
C ARG A 344 21.28 9.83 -15.14
N LEU A 345 21.24 8.49 -15.17
CA LEU A 345 21.18 7.71 -16.39
C LEU A 345 19.93 8.02 -17.21
N PHE A 346 18.79 8.21 -16.54
CA PHE A 346 17.53 8.52 -17.20
C PHE A 346 17.19 10.02 -17.22
N ASN A 347 18.13 10.88 -16.77
CA ASN A 347 17.94 12.35 -16.71
C ASN A 347 16.66 12.78 -15.98
N THR A 348 16.23 12.00 -14.97
CA THR A 348 15.04 12.32 -14.17
C THR A 348 15.43 13.35 -13.12
N LYS A 349 14.86 14.57 -13.23
CA LYS A 349 15.11 15.69 -12.30
C LYS A 349 14.12 15.72 -11.12
N ARG A 350 13.28 14.70 -10.94
CA ARG A 350 12.30 14.72 -9.86
C ARG A 350 13.00 14.54 -8.51
N ALA A 351 12.84 15.51 -7.65
CA ALA A 351 13.24 15.42 -6.26
C ALA A 351 12.26 14.53 -5.48
N CYS A 352 12.74 13.89 -4.42
CA CYS A 352 11.86 13.26 -3.44
C CYS A 352 11.25 14.38 -2.58
N GLU A 353 10.08 14.81 -2.96
CA GLU A 353 9.34 15.92 -2.35
C GLU A 353 7.86 15.59 -2.31
N TYR A 354 7.13 16.24 -1.41
CA TYR A 354 5.68 16.14 -1.40
C TYR A 354 5.08 16.86 -2.61
N ASP A 355 4.26 16.16 -3.38
CA ASP A 355 3.48 16.78 -4.46
C ASP A 355 2.29 17.52 -3.86
N GLN A 356 2.42 18.84 -3.72
CA GLN A 356 1.40 19.70 -3.12
C GLN A 356 0.06 19.66 -3.89
N ARG A 357 0.09 19.45 -5.22
CA ARG A 357 -1.15 19.32 -6.02
C ARG A 357 -1.84 17.99 -5.73
N PHE A 358 -1.05 16.95 -5.51
CA PHE A 358 -1.56 15.63 -5.15
C PHE A 358 -2.20 15.67 -3.75
N ILE A 359 -1.52 16.25 -2.77
CA ILE A 359 -2.02 16.43 -1.40
C ILE A 359 -3.31 17.27 -1.42
N ALA A 360 -3.31 18.43 -2.10
CA ALA A 360 -4.47 19.29 -2.20
C ALA A 360 -5.68 18.58 -2.83
N LYS A 361 -5.46 17.70 -3.78
CA LYS A 361 -6.54 16.97 -4.45
C LYS A 361 -7.07 15.79 -3.62
N TRP A 362 -6.20 15.00 -3.02
CA TRP A 362 -6.56 13.69 -2.48
C TRP A 362 -6.63 13.66 -0.95
N GLN A 363 -5.80 14.43 -0.27
CA GLN A 363 -5.72 14.44 1.19
C GLN A 363 -6.47 15.61 1.81
N GLN A 364 -6.34 16.82 1.25
CA GLN A 364 -6.88 18.03 1.87
C GLN A 364 -8.38 17.96 2.17
N PRO A 365 -9.27 17.46 1.29
CA PRO A 365 -10.70 17.41 1.59
C PRO A 365 -11.03 16.59 2.84
N SER A 366 -10.30 15.51 3.08
CA SER A 366 -10.48 14.69 4.28
C SER A 366 -9.86 15.33 5.52
N MET A 367 -8.79 16.12 5.37
CA MET A 367 -8.20 16.89 6.49
C MET A 367 -9.11 18.04 6.91
N ASP A 368 -9.70 18.74 5.94
CA ASP A 368 -10.71 19.79 6.21
C ASP A 368 -11.93 19.21 6.94
N PHE A 369 -12.37 18.01 6.53
CA PHE A 369 -13.41 17.27 7.25
C PHE A 369 -13.02 16.97 8.69
N VAL A 370 -11.80 16.46 8.94
CA VAL A 370 -11.33 16.14 10.29
C VAL A 370 -11.29 17.40 11.15
N ASP A 371 -10.82 18.54 10.61
CA ASP A 371 -10.78 19.83 11.31
C ASP A 371 -12.18 20.33 11.67
N GLU A 372 -13.12 20.25 10.73
CA GLU A 372 -14.53 20.64 10.96
C GLU A 372 -15.17 19.72 12.01
N PHE A 373 -14.95 18.41 11.88
CA PHE A 373 -15.51 17.40 12.78
C PHE A 373 -14.99 17.60 14.20
N ALA A 374 -13.67 17.77 14.38
CA ALA A 374 -13.07 17.97 15.68
C ALA A 374 -13.59 19.25 16.36
N ARG A 375 -13.73 20.34 15.61
CA ARG A 375 -14.34 21.60 16.15
C ARG A 375 -15.79 21.39 16.58
N ALA A 376 -16.58 20.66 15.78
CA ALA A 376 -17.98 20.40 16.08
C ALA A 376 -18.18 19.55 17.35
N HIS A 377 -17.28 18.61 17.61
CA HIS A 377 -17.31 17.72 18.78
C HIS A 377 -16.36 18.16 19.91
N GLN A 378 -15.76 19.35 19.81
CA GLN A 378 -14.84 19.91 20.80
C GLN A 378 -13.68 18.95 21.14
N LEU A 379 -13.09 18.34 20.10
CA LEU A 379 -11.99 17.39 20.22
C LEU A 379 -10.64 18.07 20.01
N GLU A 380 -9.67 17.63 20.79
CA GLU A 380 -8.25 17.91 20.52
C GLU A 380 -7.77 17.08 19.32
N MET A 381 -6.77 17.62 18.62
CA MET A 381 -6.17 16.96 17.46
C MET A 381 -4.65 17.04 17.49
N ILE A 382 -4.01 16.02 16.93
CA ILE A 382 -2.59 16.02 16.60
C ILE A 382 -2.46 16.03 15.07
N ASP A 383 -1.85 17.09 14.53
CA ASP A 383 -1.60 17.26 13.11
C ASP A 383 -0.10 17.07 12.82
N PRO A 384 0.31 15.98 12.16
CA PRO A 384 1.71 15.74 11.82
C PRO A 384 2.19 16.54 10.60
N LEU A 385 1.29 17.15 9.81
CA LEU A 385 1.65 17.81 8.55
C LEU A 385 2.75 18.86 8.72
N PRO A 386 2.72 19.76 9.75
CA PRO A 386 3.80 20.75 9.95
C PRO A 386 5.14 20.14 10.32
N PHE A 387 5.15 18.94 10.89
CA PHE A 387 6.37 18.21 11.26
C PHE A 387 7.10 17.62 10.04
N PHE A 388 6.35 17.27 8.99
CA PHE A 388 6.90 16.67 7.77
C PHE A 388 7.19 17.73 6.70
N SER A 389 8.33 18.41 6.80
CA SER A 389 8.77 19.38 5.78
C SER A 389 9.31 18.69 4.52
N SER A 390 9.79 17.46 4.65
CA SER A 390 10.35 16.65 3.56
C SER A 390 10.05 15.16 3.81
N PRO A 391 9.85 14.35 2.76
CA PRO A 391 9.79 12.90 2.90
C PRO A 391 11.15 12.26 3.22
N LEU A 392 12.23 13.06 3.21
CA LEU A 392 13.59 12.66 3.54
C LEU A 392 14.07 13.38 4.80
N VAL A 393 14.69 12.65 5.72
CA VAL A 393 15.48 13.19 6.83
C VAL A 393 16.91 12.66 6.74
N ASP A 394 17.89 13.54 6.73
CA ASP A 394 19.30 13.19 6.51
C ASP A 394 19.53 12.32 5.27
N GLY A 395 18.72 12.55 4.23
CA GLY A 395 18.76 11.79 2.97
C GLY A 395 18.11 10.41 3.03
N ILE A 396 17.47 10.04 4.14
CA ILE A 396 16.79 8.77 4.34
C ILE A 396 15.29 8.99 4.16
N ASN A 397 14.68 8.18 3.30
CA ASN A 397 13.24 8.22 3.06
C ASN A 397 12.44 7.67 4.28
N LEU A 398 11.44 8.40 4.70
CA LEU A 398 10.58 8.05 5.84
C LEU A 398 9.47 7.06 5.48
N TYR A 399 9.24 6.77 4.20
CA TYR A 399 8.07 6.04 3.72
C TYR A 399 8.39 4.63 3.25
N GLN A 400 7.49 3.70 3.54
CA GLN A 400 7.47 2.35 2.98
C GLN A 400 6.75 2.31 1.63
N ASN A 401 5.71 3.11 1.48
CA ASN A 401 4.92 3.27 0.27
C ASN A 401 4.34 4.70 0.20
N THR A 402 3.30 4.94 -0.57
CA THR A 402 2.76 6.28 -0.80
C THR A 402 1.99 6.88 0.38
N ASP A 403 1.66 6.11 1.40
CA ASP A 403 0.82 6.52 2.53
C ASP A 403 1.25 5.95 3.90
N HIS A 404 2.21 5.01 3.92
CA HIS A 404 2.73 4.46 5.17
C HIS A 404 4.18 4.84 5.39
N LEU A 405 4.49 5.20 6.62
CA LEU A 405 5.87 5.35 7.06
C LEU A 405 6.56 3.98 7.16
N ASN A 406 7.88 3.96 7.01
CA ASN A 406 8.72 2.83 7.36
C ASN A 406 9.16 2.91 8.83
N SER A 407 9.95 1.95 9.30
CA SER A 407 10.43 1.91 10.70
C SER A 407 11.23 3.15 11.09
N TYR A 408 11.97 3.75 10.16
CA TYR A 408 12.69 5.00 10.40
C TYR A 408 11.72 6.18 10.57
N GLY A 409 10.68 6.22 9.74
CA GLY A 409 9.61 7.21 9.87
C GLY A 409 8.86 7.10 11.21
N PHE A 410 8.59 5.87 11.70
CA PHE A 410 8.00 5.66 13.02
C PHE A 410 8.88 6.23 14.15
N HIS A 411 10.19 5.99 14.08
CA HIS A 411 11.15 6.52 15.05
C HIS A 411 11.22 8.04 15.00
N HIS A 412 11.20 8.60 13.80
CA HIS A 412 11.22 10.04 13.60
C HIS A 412 10.00 10.73 14.22
N MET A 413 8.85 10.05 14.27
CA MET A 413 7.61 10.54 14.89
C MET A 413 7.65 10.60 16.42
N ILE A 414 8.53 9.86 17.11
CA ILE A 414 8.51 9.75 18.58
C ILE A 414 8.54 11.13 19.28
N PRO A 415 9.52 12.01 19.03
CA PRO A 415 9.59 13.30 19.74
C PRO A 415 8.38 14.18 19.44
N PHE A 416 7.88 14.15 18.22
CA PHE A 416 6.69 14.90 17.82
C PHE A 416 5.45 14.44 18.61
N VAL A 417 5.19 13.14 18.67
CA VAL A 417 4.02 12.59 19.37
C VAL A 417 4.08 12.87 20.87
N VAL A 418 5.27 12.72 21.45
CA VAL A 418 5.48 13.00 22.88
C VAL A 418 5.18 14.48 23.17
N GLN A 419 5.71 15.40 22.38
CA GLN A 419 5.50 16.83 22.58
C GLN A 419 4.04 17.22 22.37
N ALA A 420 3.40 16.74 21.30
CA ALA A 420 2.02 17.06 20.98
C ALA A 420 1.03 16.57 22.07
N LEU A 421 1.25 15.37 22.61
CA LEU A 421 0.45 14.88 23.74
C LEU A 421 0.67 15.69 25.02
N ASP A 422 1.91 16.11 25.28
CA ASP A 422 2.21 16.97 26.43
C ASP A 422 1.49 18.31 26.33
N ASP A 423 1.48 18.92 25.17
CA ASP A 423 0.85 20.23 24.95
C ASP A 423 -0.67 20.15 25.15
N ILE A 424 -1.33 19.11 24.63
CA ILE A 424 -2.76 18.87 24.80
C ILE A 424 -3.11 18.66 26.26
N ILE A 425 -2.40 17.79 26.97
CA ILE A 425 -2.73 17.45 28.36
C ILE A 425 -2.45 18.63 29.31
N LYS A 426 -1.43 19.44 29.06
CA LYS A 426 -1.18 20.68 29.83
C LYS A 426 -2.30 21.70 29.63
N THR A 427 -2.76 21.88 28.40
CA THR A 427 -3.86 22.79 28.08
C THR A 427 -5.15 22.40 28.75
N SER A 428 -5.46 21.09 28.77
CA SER A 428 -6.65 20.54 29.45
C SER A 428 -6.59 20.75 30.97
N ALA A 429 -5.41 20.69 31.57
CA ALA A 429 -5.23 20.88 33.01
C ALA A 429 -5.33 22.37 33.46
N THR A 430 -5.17 23.32 32.54
CA THR A 430 -5.23 24.76 32.83
C THR A 430 -6.60 25.40 32.54
N SER A 431 -7.49 24.69 31.87
CA SER A 431 -8.87 25.15 31.68
C SER A 431 -9.67 24.97 32.96
N PRO A 432 -10.33 26.04 33.53
CA PRO A 432 -11.15 25.89 34.72
C PRO A 432 -12.31 24.93 34.47
N GLU A 433 -12.48 23.99 35.39
CA GLU A 433 -13.58 23.00 35.39
C GLU A 433 -14.93 23.69 35.06
N GLN A 434 -15.49 23.36 33.91
CA GLN A 434 -16.94 23.50 33.75
C GLN A 434 -17.59 22.31 34.47
N PRO A 435 -18.40 22.54 35.50
CA PRO A 435 -19.07 21.44 36.20
C PRO A 435 -20.04 20.76 35.24
N TYR A 436 -19.84 19.46 35.02
CA TYR A 436 -20.80 18.62 34.32
C TYR A 436 -22.17 18.74 34.96
N PRO A 437 -23.25 18.99 34.23
CA PRO A 437 -24.60 18.89 34.78
C PRO A 437 -24.87 17.45 35.20
N LYS A 438 -25.35 17.30 36.47
CA LYS A 438 -25.71 16.04 37.09
C LYS A 438 -26.87 15.37 36.36
#